data_f2dc22e9ef969d0dd20b715d5dae9e7d
#
_entry.id   f2dc22e9ef969d0dd20b715d5dae9e7d
#
_cell.length_a   1.000
_cell.length_b   1.000
_cell.length_c   1.000
_cell.angle_alpha   90.00
_cell.angle_beta   90.00
_cell.angle_gamma   90.00
#
_symmetry.space_group_name_H-M   'P 1'
#
loop_
_entity.id
_entity.type
_entity.pdbx_description
1 polymer ?
#
loop_
_entity_poly.entity_id
_entity_poly.type
_entity_poly.pdbx_seq_one_letter_code
_entity_poly.pdbx_strand_id
1 'polypeptide(L)'
;MKNNGFLHLVSLVAALLLALPTMAQSESIVTLSGNAYITSGKTAFIDEDHCTIRNWNDKETVISFYFRTEKSGDMNIALQAKGNSKIEVSLLGKKKKITLESDELSRIELGTYKVKNPGYVKMDIRGLKINQGADF
;
A
#
# COMPACT_ATOMS: atom_id res chain seq x y z
N MET A 1 27.67 -41.17 -52.91
CA MET A 1 26.32 -40.67 -52.92
C MET A 1 25.66 -41.10 -51.62
N LYS A 2 25.49 -40.24 -50.67
CA LYS A 2 24.57 -40.42 -49.52
C LYS A 2 24.17 -39.04 -49.03
N ASN A 3 22.89 -38.84 -48.99
CA ASN A 3 22.15 -37.60 -48.60
C ASN A 3 22.40 -37.15 -47.19
N ASN A 4 22.81 -35.91 -47.01
CA ASN A 4 22.76 -35.20 -45.75
C ASN A 4 21.82 -33.99 -45.91
N GLY A 5 20.52 -34.26 -45.90
CA GLY A 5 19.49 -33.23 -46.09
C GLY A 5 18.43 -33.22 -45.00
N PHE A 6 18.77 -33.57 -43.74
CA PHE A 6 17.70 -33.69 -42.72
C PHE A 6 18.01 -33.03 -41.33
N LEU A 7 18.95 -32.09 -41.28
CA LEU A 7 19.37 -31.57 -39.98
C LEU A 7 19.15 -30.05 -39.77
N HIS A 8 18.41 -29.35 -40.61
CA HIS A 8 18.23 -27.90 -40.46
C HIS A 8 16.81 -27.42 -40.10
N LEU A 9 15.89 -28.32 -39.79
CA LEU A 9 14.50 -27.93 -39.56
C LEU A 9 14.07 -27.94 -38.07
N VAL A 10 14.95 -28.26 -37.13
CA VAL A 10 14.58 -28.36 -35.70
C VAL A 10 15.02 -27.14 -34.85
N SER A 11 15.82 -26.24 -35.43
CA SER A 11 16.41 -25.11 -34.64
C SER A 11 15.58 -23.82 -34.63
N LEU A 12 14.44 -23.75 -35.33
CA LEU A 12 13.68 -22.48 -35.46
C LEU A 12 12.44 -22.37 -34.55
N VAL A 13 12.11 -23.35 -33.72
CA VAL A 13 10.92 -23.35 -32.89
C VAL A 13 11.20 -22.96 -31.43
N ALA A 14 12.46 -22.90 -30.99
CA ALA A 14 12.82 -22.64 -29.58
C ALA A 14 12.97 -21.17 -29.22
N ALA A 15 12.89 -20.23 -30.17
CA ALA A 15 13.15 -18.79 -29.89
C ALA A 15 11.90 -17.92 -29.70
N LEU A 16 10.67 -18.47 -29.69
CA LEU A 16 9.43 -17.67 -29.65
C LEU A 16 8.72 -17.70 -28.29
N LEU A 17 9.36 -18.09 -27.21
CA LEU A 17 8.65 -18.35 -25.93
C LEU A 17 9.04 -17.46 -24.76
N LEU A 18 9.71 -16.30 -24.95
CA LEU A 18 10.15 -15.47 -23.80
C LEU A 18 9.91 -13.97 -23.95
N ALA A 19 8.83 -13.55 -24.57
CA ALA A 19 8.35 -12.17 -24.42
C ALA A 19 7.00 -12.18 -23.68
N LEU A 20 7.00 -12.62 -22.42
CA LEU A 20 5.91 -12.27 -21.52
C LEU A 20 6.09 -10.78 -21.22
N PRO A 21 5.10 -9.91 -21.53
CA PRO A 21 5.17 -8.53 -21.09
C PRO A 21 5.18 -8.55 -19.57
N THR A 22 6.30 -8.17 -18.97
CA THR A 22 6.32 -7.80 -17.56
C THR A 22 5.41 -6.59 -17.44
N MET A 23 4.19 -6.81 -16.97
CA MET A 23 3.29 -5.72 -16.58
C MET A 23 4.02 -4.95 -15.50
N ALA A 24 4.59 -3.80 -15.87
CA ALA A 24 5.17 -2.89 -14.90
C ALA A 24 4.03 -2.46 -13.95
N GLN A 25 4.10 -2.91 -12.71
CA GLN A 25 3.17 -2.51 -11.68
C GLN A 25 3.47 -1.05 -11.36
N SER A 26 2.57 -0.14 -11.74
CA SER A 26 2.71 1.27 -11.40
C SER A 26 2.49 1.44 -9.90
N GLU A 27 3.47 2.03 -9.21
CA GLU A 27 3.33 2.45 -7.82
C GLU A 27 2.87 3.90 -7.78
N SER A 28 1.88 4.18 -6.93
CA SER A 28 1.39 5.54 -6.65
C SER A 28 1.50 5.81 -5.16
N ILE A 29 2.03 6.98 -4.81
CA ILE A 29 2.16 7.42 -3.42
C ILE A 29 0.97 8.30 -3.07
N VAL A 30 0.28 7.96 -1.98
CA VAL A 30 -0.77 8.78 -1.37
C VAL A 30 -0.17 9.47 -0.15
N THR A 31 0.05 10.76 -0.25
CA THR A 31 0.64 11.57 0.83
C THR A 31 -0.40 11.90 1.90
N LEU A 32 0.04 12.21 3.13
CA LEU A 32 -0.82 12.72 4.20
C LEU A 32 -1.50 14.02 3.78
N SER A 33 -0.72 14.97 3.29
CA SER A 33 -1.22 16.28 2.89
C SER A 33 -2.26 16.15 1.77
N GLY A 34 -3.43 16.73 1.99
CA GLY A 34 -4.55 16.72 1.05
C GLY A 34 -5.33 15.40 0.93
N ASN A 35 -4.87 14.31 1.54
CA ASN A 35 -5.55 13.02 1.44
C ASN A 35 -5.95 12.44 2.80
N ALA A 36 -5.37 12.90 3.90
CA ALA A 36 -5.65 12.41 5.24
C ALA A 36 -6.42 13.45 6.07
N TYR A 37 -7.33 12.98 6.90
CA TYR A 37 -8.17 13.80 7.77
C TYR A 37 -8.34 13.13 9.13
N ILE A 38 -8.38 13.92 10.20
CA ILE A 38 -8.82 13.43 11.50
C ILE A 38 -10.35 13.43 11.50
N THR A 39 -10.93 12.25 11.41
CA THR A 39 -12.40 12.08 11.32
C THR A 39 -13.04 11.74 12.66
N SER A 40 -12.25 11.41 13.67
CA SER A 40 -12.66 11.23 15.06
C SER A 40 -11.50 11.55 15.99
N GLY A 41 -11.77 11.86 17.25
CA GLY A 41 -10.79 12.30 18.24
C GLY A 41 -10.73 13.83 18.35
N LYS A 42 -9.97 14.34 19.34
CA LYS A 42 -9.95 15.78 19.67
C LYS A 42 -8.56 16.37 19.72
N THR A 43 -7.52 15.57 19.89
CA THR A 43 -6.18 16.05 20.22
C THR A 43 -5.20 15.93 19.05
N ALA A 44 -5.35 14.92 18.24
CA ALA A 44 -4.49 14.72 17.08
C ALA A 44 -4.77 15.74 15.97
N PHE A 45 -3.73 16.15 15.27
CA PHE A 45 -3.84 16.99 14.07
C PHE A 45 -2.79 16.58 13.04
N ILE A 46 -3.04 16.93 11.78
CA ILE A 46 -2.11 16.72 10.68
C ILE A 46 -1.26 17.97 10.55
N ASP A 47 0.04 17.80 10.70
CA ASP A 47 1.05 18.82 10.40
C ASP A 47 1.39 18.70 8.91
N GLU A 48 0.81 19.55 8.09
CA GLU A 48 0.96 19.50 6.64
C GLU A 48 2.37 19.86 6.18
N ASP A 49 3.05 20.76 6.90
CA ASP A 49 4.40 21.21 6.57
C ASP A 49 5.43 20.08 6.73
N HIS A 50 5.22 19.21 7.71
CA HIS A 50 6.11 18.09 8.00
C HIS A 50 5.56 16.74 7.56
N CYS A 51 4.34 16.71 6.98
CA CYS A 51 3.65 15.48 6.57
C CYS A 51 3.58 14.44 7.69
N THR A 52 3.27 14.88 8.92
CA THR A 52 3.20 14.02 10.10
C THR A 52 1.89 14.20 10.86
N ILE A 53 1.56 13.22 11.70
CA ILE A 53 0.44 13.29 12.62
C ILE A 53 0.99 13.58 14.02
N ARG A 54 0.52 14.67 14.60
CA ARG A 54 0.96 15.12 15.93
C ARG A 54 -0.12 14.95 16.97
N ASN A 55 0.31 14.85 18.24
CA ASN A 55 -0.57 14.71 19.43
C ASN A 55 -1.54 13.53 19.34
N TRP A 56 -1.18 12.49 18.66
CA TRP A 56 -1.97 11.28 18.64
C TRP A 56 -1.73 10.45 19.89
N ASN A 57 -2.55 10.70 20.92
CA ASN A 57 -2.38 10.14 22.26
C ASN A 57 -3.56 9.25 22.70
N ASP A 58 -4.60 9.15 21.89
CA ASP A 58 -5.83 8.45 22.24
C ASP A 58 -6.23 7.39 21.22
N LYS A 59 -7.13 6.50 21.64
CA LYS A 59 -7.67 5.42 20.78
C LYS A 59 -8.94 5.82 20.03
N GLU A 60 -9.54 6.93 20.39
CA GLU A 60 -10.71 7.48 19.74
C GLU A 60 -10.37 8.19 18.43
N THR A 61 -9.13 8.63 18.29
CA THR A 61 -8.65 9.26 17.05
C THR A 61 -8.66 8.26 15.91
N VAL A 62 -9.34 8.65 14.83
CA VAL A 62 -9.35 7.95 13.55
C VAL A 62 -8.78 8.87 12.49
N ILE A 63 -7.77 8.38 11.80
CA ILE A 63 -7.15 9.03 10.66
C ILE A 63 -7.69 8.37 9.41
N SER A 64 -8.37 9.14 8.58
CA SER A 64 -8.98 8.65 7.35
C SER A 64 -8.23 9.17 6.14
N PHE A 65 -7.74 8.26 5.31
CA PHE A 65 -7.15 8.55 4.02
C PHE A 65 -8.18 8.34 2.92
N TYR A 66 -8.21 9.27 1.97
CA TYR A 66 -9.06 9.17 0.78
C TYR A 66 -8.18 9.20 -0.47
N PHE A 67 -8.31 8.21 -1.31
CA PHE A 67 -7.63 8.15 -2.59
C PHE A 67 -8.52 7.55 -3.66
N ARG A 68 -8.20 7.83 -4.92
CA ARG A 68 -8.98 7.35 -6.06
C ARG A 68 -8.29 6.17 -6.71
N THR A 69 -9.06 5.15 -7.02
CA THR A 69 -8.65 4.05 -7.89
C THR A 69 -9.28 4.22 -9.25
N GLU A 70 -8.51 4.03 -10.32
CA GLU A 70 -8.99 4.22 -11.68
C GLU A 70 -9.49 2.93 -12.32
N LYS A 71 -9.07 1.79 -11.78
CA LYS A 71 -9.39 0.46 -12.33
C LYS A 71 -9.88 -0.48 -11.23
N SER A 72 -10.72 -1.43 -11.62
CA SER A 72 -11.01 -2.62 -10.82
C SER A 72 -9.84 -3.59 -10.90
N GLY A 73 -9.70 -4.46 -9.91
CA GLY A 73 -8.66 -5.47 -9.85
C GLY A 73 -7.99 -5.56 -8.50
N ASP A 74 -6.85 -6.22 -8.47
CA ASP A 74 -6.07 -6.38 -7.26
C ASP A 74 -5.15 -5.16 -7.06
N MET A 75 -5.16 -4.63 -5.84
CA MET A 75 -4.37 -3.47 -5.42
C MET A 75 -3.52 -3.87 -4.22
N ASN A 76 -2.21 -3.76 -4.35
CA ASN A 76 -1.28 -3.94 -3.23
C ASN A 76 -1.11 -2.62 -2.50
N ILE A 77 -1.25 -2.66 -1.19
CA ILE A 77 -1.13 -1.49 -0.33
C ILE A 77 0.00 -1.68 0.66
N ALA A 78 0.81 -0.65 0.80
CA ALA A 78 1.79 -0.53 1.86
C ALA A 78 1.60 0.81 2.59
N LEU A 79 1.99 0.84 3.84
CA LEU A 79 2.02 2.03 4.69
C LEU A 79 3.48 2.36 4.99
N GLN A 80 3.88 3.62 4.86
CA GLN A 80 5.14 4.10 5.40
C GLN A 80 4.87 4.71 6.78
N ALA A 81 5.48 4.14 7.81
CA ALA A 81 5.28 4.58 9.18
C ALA A 81 6.50 4.31 10.05
N LYS A 82 6.61 5.07 11.13
CA LYS A 82 7.56 4.84 12.22
C LYS A 82 6.86 4.98 13.57
N GLY A 83 7.47 4.52 14.62
CA GLY A 83 7.00 4.64 15.99
C GLY A 83 6.90 3.32 16.72
N ASN A 84 6.42 3.39 17.96
CA ASN A 84 6.22 2.24 18.83
C ASN A 84 4.76 2.20 19.29
N SER A 85 3.90 1.63 18.45
CA SER A 85 2.46 1.63 18.65
C SER A 85 1.80 0.42 18.00
N LYS A 86 0.61 0.07 18.48
CA LYS A 86 -0.27 -0.88 17.78
C LYS A 86 -1.42 -0.13 17.14
N ILE A 87 -1.62 -0.36 15.86
CA ILE A 87 -2.68 0.27 15.06
C ILE A 87 -3.58 -0.78 14.41
N GLU A 88 -4.78 -0.38 14.07
CA GLU A 88 -5.69 -1.14 13.20
C GLU A 88 -5.92 -0.33 11.93
N VAL A 89 -5.70 -0.94 10.79
CA VAL A 89 -6.01 -0.39 9.47
C VAL A 89 -7.26 -1.07 8.94
N SER A 90 -8.25 -0.27 8.55
CA SER A 90 -9.50 -0.72 7.92
C SER A 90 -9.55 -0.23 6.48
N LEU A 91 -9.68 -1.14 5.52
CA LEU A 91 -9.70 -0.84 4.09
C LEU A 91 -10.58 -1.84 3.35
N LEU A 92 -11.53 -1.36 2.55
CA LEU A 92 -12.43 -2.19 1.73
C LEU A 92 -13.06 -3.35 2.52
N GLY A 93 -13.52 -3.07 3.76
CA GLY A 93 -14.17 -4.04 4.64
C GLY A 93 -13.23 -5.03 5.34
N LYS A 94 -11.93 -4.99 5.07
CA LYS A 94 -10.92 -5.78 5.78
C LYS A 94 -10.24 -4.96 6.86
N LYS A 95 -9.91 -5.62 7.99
CA LYS A 95 -9.16 -5.03 9.10
C LYS A 95 -7.86 -5.77 9.29
N LYS A 96 -6.78 -5.02 9.50
CA LYS A 96 -5.46 -5.56 9.80
C LYS A 96 -4.87 -4.85 11.01
N LYS A 97 -4.38 -5.61 11.97
CA LYS A 97 -3.65 -5.09 13.12
C LYS A 97 -2.16 -5.11 12.81
N ILE A 98 -1.48 -4.03 13.13
CA ILE A 98 -0.07 -3.81 12.84
C ILE A 98 0.59 -3.33 14.12
N THR A 99 1.79 -3.82 14.38
CA THR A 99 2.68 -3.27 15.40
C THR A 99 3.76 -2.46 14.72
N LEU A 100 3.91 -1.21 15.12
CA LEU A 100 5.00 -0.34 14.72
C LEU A 100 6.08 -0.48 15.78
N GLU A 101 7.30 -0.81 15.37
CA GLU A 101 8.45 -1.03 16.26
C GLU A 101 9.74 -0.46 15.63
N SER A 102 9.64 0.64 14.92
CA SER A 102 10.77 1.26 14.23
C SER A 102 10.87 2.74 14.55
N ASP A 103 12.04 3.20 14.90
CA ASP A 103 12.36 4.62 15.06
C ASP A 103 12.60 5.32 13.73
N GLU A 104 12.75 4.54 12.65
CA GLU A 104 12.90 5.04 11.29
C GLU A 104 11.66 4.73 10.46
N LEU A 105 11.39 5.60 9.47
CA LEU A 105 10.29 5.42 8.54
C LEU A 105 10.51 4.13 7.75
N SER A 106 9.61 3.18 7.91
CA SER A 106 9.69 1.85 7.31
C SER A 106 8.44 1.52 6.49
N ARG A 107 8.62 0.75 5.43
CA ARG A 107 7.53 0.26 4.59
C ARG A 107 6.91 -0.99 5.20
N ILE A 108 5.61 -0.96 5.41
CA ILE A 108 4.83 -2.04 6.01
C ILE A 108 3.79 -2.51 5.00
N GLU A 109 3.89 -3.75 4.54
CA GLU A 109 2.94 -4.31 3.59
C GLU A 109 1.59 -4.61 4.26
N LEU A 110 0.54 -3.98 3.77
CA LEU A 110 -0.83 -4.22 4.21
C LEU A 110 -1.46 -5.41 3.47
N GLY A 111 -0.92 -5.75 2.31
CA GLY A 111 -1.35 -6.87 1.47
C GLY A 111 -2.22 -6.45 0.30
N THR A 112 -2.88 -7.43 -0.31
CA THR A 112 -3.68 -7.25 -1.53
C THR A 112 -5.16 -7.07 -1.21
N TYR A 113 -5.75 -6.08 -1.83
CA TYR A 113 -7.17 -5.71 -1.71
C TYR A 113 -7.83 -5.74 -3.08
N LYS A 114 -9.02 -6.31 -3.16
CA LYS A 114 -9.78 -6.37 -4.41
C LYS A 114 -10.67 -5.15 -4.55
N VAL A 115 -10.35 -4.29 -5.51
CA VAL A 115 -11.18 -3.16 -5.92
C VAL A 115 -12.24 -3.68 -6.88
N LYS A 116 -13.51 -3.63 -6.49
CA LYS A 116 -14.62 -4.09 -7.33
C LYS A 116 -15.00 -3.04 -8.37
N ASN A 117 -15.09 -1.79 -7.96
CA ASN A 117 -15.46 -0.66 -8.80
C ASN A 117 -14.43 0.45 -8.65
N PRO A 118 -14.01 1.10 -9.75
CA PRO A 118 -13.21 2.31 -9.69
C PRO A 118 -13.92 3.42 -8.91
N GLY A 119 -13.15 4.30 -8.30
CA GLY A 119 -13.71 5.41 -7.54
C GLY A 119 -12.89 5.75 -6.30
N TYR A 120 -13.48 6.53 -5.40
CA TYR A 120 -12.84 6.88 -4.14
C TYR A 120 -12.88 5.71 -3.16
N VAL A 121 -11.73 5.51 -2.52
CA VAL A 121 -11.53 4.51 -1.48
C VAL A 121 -11.16 5.24 -0.19
N LYS A 122 -11.74 4.80 0.92
CA LYS A 122 -11.42 5.26 2.26
C LYS A 122 -10.63 4.19 3.00
N MET A 123 -9.52 4.59 3.59
CA MET A 123 -8.74 3.78 4.51
C MET A 123 -8.72 4.47 5.88
N ASP A 124 -9.12 3.77 6.92
CA ASP A 124 -9.09 4.27 8.28
C ASP A 124 -7.95 3.63 9.07
N ILE A 125 -7.21 4.46 9.80
CA ILE A 125 -6.19 4.04 10.75
C ILE A 125 -6.59 4.50 12.14
N ARG A 126 -6.57 3.56 13.10
CA ARG A 126 -6.90 3.84 14.48
C ARG A 126 -5.88 3.22 15.44
N GLY A 127 -5.57 3.89 16.53
CA GLY A 127 -4.71 3.38 17.58
C GLY A 127 -5.37 2.28 18.40
N LEU A 128 -4.69 1.17 18.61
CA LEU A 128 -5.05 0.13 19.58
C LEU A 128 -4.26 0.29 20.87
N LYS A 129 -2.97 0.63 20.73
CA LYS A 129 -2.08 1.01 21.82
C LYS A 129 -1.14 2.09 21.25
N ILE A 130 -1.33 3.31 21.71
CA ILE A 130 -0.49 4.44 21.28
C ILE A 130 0.53 4.69 22.38
N ASN A 131 1.80 4.56 22.03
CA ASN A 131 2.92 5.05 22.81
C ASN A 131 3.37 6.37 22.14
N GLN A 132 3.99 7.27 22.90
CA GLN A 132 4.43 8.56 22.34
C GLN A 132 5.34 8.36 21.13
N GLY A 133 5.09 9.13 20.04
CA GLY A 133 5.97 9.22 18.88
C GLY A 133 5.59 8.34 17.68
N ALA A 134 4.32 8.02 17.46
CA ALA A 134 3.90 7.43 16.18
C ALA A 134 3.80 8.52 15.12
N ASP A 135 4.59 8.39 14.04
CA ASP A 135 4.57 9.24 12.85
C ASP A 135 4.29 8.37 11.60
N PHE A 136 3.69 8.99 10.59
CA PHE A 136 3.31 8.36 9.32
C PHE A 136 3.82 9.15 8.14
#